data_8409683ffa5fb10223535eb4aa29217e
#
_entry.id   8409683ffa5fb10223535eb4aa29217e
#
_cell.length_a   1.000
_cell.length_b   1.000
_cell.length_c   1.000
_cell.angle_alpha   90.00
_cell.angle_beta   90.00
_cell.angle_gamma   90.00
#
_symmetry.space_group_name_H-M   'P 1'
#
loop_
_entity.id
_entity.type
_entity.pdbx_description
1 polymer ?
#
loop_
_entity_poly.entity_id
_entity_poly.type
_entity_poly.pdbx_seq_one_letter_code
_entity_poly.pdbx_strand_id
1 'polypeptide(L)'
;MMDIDQETQAASSQRMYTARADRYKNSFHPDYTKRFMAIADIQAGERILVLACGTGLEIFIVTEQVGEEGEIVGVDITDAMLAKARQKKEQLKPDAKVRLFNHDVTKLETLPELNGQIFDVILCSNSFVLFDNPESVVVSWRNFLKPVGRLLIDITHEDNLKVGLLLERAAKRLGLKFPSNRTWIKDENSFKQILERAGYQVEKIELMDRLTGQGDTYYSADQIEEQFERITGTPLTVNLAKEEFRDKTRALFREEF
;
A
#
# COMPACT_ATOMS: atom_id res chain seq x y z
N MET A 1 0.41 -26.14 -5.07
CA MET A 1 0.98 -24.94 -4.45
C MET A 1 1.43 -24.07 -5.62
N MET A 2 0.92 -22.86 -5.76
CA MET A 2 1.32 -21.98 -6.87
C MET A 2 2.81 -21.62 -6.69
N ASP A 3 3.58 -21.66 -7.76
CA ASP A 3 4.99 -21.28 -7.72
C ASP A 3 5.07 -19.77 -7.46
N ILE A 4 5.76 -19.37 -6.39
CA ILE A 4 5.91 -17.96 -6.01
C ILE A 4 6.51 -17.12 -7.16
N ASP A 5 7.34 -17.72 -7.99
CA ASP A 5 7.98 -17.03 -9.12
C ASP A 5 7.01 -16.73 -10.28
N GLN A 6 5.87 -17.43 -10.32
CA GLN A 6 4.79 -17.23 -11.29
C GLN A 6 3.60 -16.43 -10.71
N GLU A 7 3.68 -16.05 -9.43
CA GLU A 7 2.62 -15.37 -8.72
C GLU A 7 2.45 -13.93 -9.27
N THR A 8 1.20 -13.50 -9.50
CA THR A 8 0.93 -12.09 -9.83
C THR A 8 1.18 -11.21 -8.59
N GLN A 9 1.39 -9.90 -8.80
CA GLN A 9 1.55 -8.96 -7.68
C GLN A 9 0.31 -8.97 -6.76
N ALA A 10 -0.89 -9.04 -7.34
CA ALA A 10 -2.13 -9.14 -6.59
C ALA A 10 -2.20 -10.40 -5.73
N ALA A 11 -1.85 -11.57 -6.29
CA ALA A 11 -1.81 -12.84 -5.55
C ALA A 11 -0.74 -12.83 -4.44
N SER A 12 0.43 -12.25 -4.71
CA SER A 12 1.48 -12.04 -3.71
C SER A 12 0.99 -11.19 -2.54
N SER A 13 0.36 -10.06 -2.83
CA SER A 13 -0.23 -9.18 -1.82
C SER A 13 -1.28 -9.90 -0.99
N GLN A 14 -2.21 -10.61 -1.63
CA GLN A 14 -3.26 -11.38 -0.95
C GLN A 14 -2.68 -12.43 0.00
N ARG A 15 -1.69 -13.19 -0.44
CA ARG A 15 -0.99 -14.20 0.38
C ARG A 15 -0.32 -13.57 1.59
N MET A 16 0.45 -12.49 1.37
CA MET A 16 1.19 -11.79 2.42
C MET A 16 0.27 -11.22 3.51
N TYR A 17 -0.79 -10.54 3.10
CA TYR A 17 -1.68 -9.87 4.04
C TYR A 17 -2.65 -10.84 4.70
N THR A 18 -3.01 -11.95 4.07
CA THR A 18 -3.72 -13.06 4.75
C THR A 18 -2.93 -13.55 5.96
N ALA A 19 -1.63 -13.80 5.80
CA ALA A 19 -0.76 -14.25 6.88
C ALA A 19 -0.56 -13.21 8.01
N ARG A 20 -0.80 -11.93 7.74
CA ARG A 20 -0.61 -10.81 8.67
C ARG A 20 -1.89 -10.33 9.35
N ALA A 21 -3.07 -10.72 8.87
CA ALA A 21 -4.35 -10.14 9.26
C ALA A 21 -4.56 -10.09 10.79
N ASP A 22 -4.20 -11.14 11.52
CA ASP A 22 -4.36 -11.21 12.97
C ASP A 22 -3.41 -10.28 13.75
N ARG A 23 -2.25 -9.97 13.19
CA ARG A 23 -1.20 -9.18 13.85
C ARG A 23 -1.17 -7.72 13.39
N TYR A 24 -1.94 -7.37 12.36
CA TYR A 24 -1.88 -6.06 11.72
C TYR A 24 -2.13 -4.91 12.70
N LYS A 25 -3.09 -5.06 13.60
CA LYS A 25 -3.42 -4.07 14.64
C LYS A 25 -2.30 -3.81 15.67
N ASN A 26 -1.36 -4.73 15.82
CA ASN A 26 -0.25 -4.66 16.76
C ASN A 26 1.04 -4.12 16.12
N SER A 27 0.92 -3.38 15.03
CA SER A 27 2.02 -2.77 14.28
C SER A 27 1.99 -1.25 14.39
N PHE A 28 2.85 -0.57 13.66
CA PHE A 28 2.88 0.90 13.58
C PHE A 28 1.69 1.50 12.80
N HIS A 29 0.95 0.69 12.05
CA HIS A 29 -0.11 1.16 11.16
C HIS A 29 -1.21 2.00 11.84
N PRO A 30 -1.71 1.68 13.04
CA PRO A 30 -2.73 2.52 13.68
C PRO A 30 -2.28 3.96 13.92
N ASP A 31 -1.05 4.18 14.39
CA ASP A 31 -0.53 5.53 14.64
C ASP A 31 -0.17 6.24 13.34
N TYR A 32 0.35 5.51 12.36
CA TYR A 32 0.55 6.00 11.02
C TYR A 32 -0.76 6.50 10.41
N THR A 33 -1.81 5.67 10.44
CA THR A 33 -3.11 6.00 9.86
C THR A 33 -3.71 7.26 10.50
N LYS A 34 -3.59 7.45 11.81
CA LYS A 34 -4.05 8.69 12.47
C LYS A 34 -3.34 9.92 11.92
N ARG A 35 -2.02 9.87 11.71
CA ARG A 35 -1.24 10.97 11.13
C ARG A 35 -1.63 11.24 9.68
N PHE A 36 -1.77 10.17 8.88
CA PHE A 36 -2.21 10.26 7.48
C PHE A 36 -3.61 10.88 7.38
N MET A 37 -4.54 10.45 8.21
CA MET A 37 -5.92 10.96 8.22
C MET A 37 -6.03 12.41 8.71
N ALA A 38 -5.09 12.89 9.54
CA ALA A 38 -5.05 14.29 9.94
C ALA A 38 -4.78 15.25 8.78
N ILE A 39 -4.18 14.75 7.68
CA ILE A 39 -3.91 15.52 6.45
C ILE A 39 -5.10 15.51 5.49
N ALA A 40 -6.01 14.55 5.66
CA ALA A 40 -7.06 14.24 4.67
C ALA A 40 -8.15 15.32 4.55
N ASP A 41 -8.29 16.19 5.55
CA ASP A 41 -9.29 17.27 5.59
C ASP A 41 -10.71 16.80 5.18
N ILE A 42 -11.16 15.69 5.79
CA ILE A 42 -12.46 15.07 5.51
C ILE A 42 -13.59 15.97 6.04
N GLN A 43 -14.59 16.19 5.18
CA GLN A 43 -15.75 17.02 5.51
C GLN A 43 -16.99 16.17 5.77
N ALA A 44 -17.93 16.72 6.57
CA ALA A 44 -19.22 16.07 6.82
C ALA A 44 -20.01 15.86 5.51
N GLY A 45 -20.61 14.69 5.39
CA GLY A 45 -21.43 14.32 4.22
C GLY A 45 -20.64 13.85 2.99
N GLU A 46 -19.30 13.85 3.02
CA GLU A 46 -18.51 13.39 1.88
C GLU A 46 -18.66 11.89 1.61
N ARG A 47 -18.53 11.52 0.34
CA ARG A 47 -18.45 10.15 -0.14
C ARG A 47 -16.99 9.78 -0.33
N ILE A 48 -16.54 8.77 0.40
CA ILE A 48 -15.13 8.36 0.47
C ILE A 48 -14.94 6.97 -0.13
N LEU A 49 -13.96 6.81 -1.00
CA LEU A 49 -13.49 5.51 -1.49
C LEU A 49 -12.12 5.21 -0.86
N VAL A 50 -12.04 4.14 -0.07
CA VAL A 50 -10.82 3.69 0.59
C VAL A 50 -10.30 2.44 -0.14
N LEU A 51 -9.17 2.57 -0.81
CA LEU A 51 -8.54 1.54 -1.63
C LEU A 51 -7.46 0.81 -0.85
N ALA A 52 -7.41 -0.53 -1.01
CA ALA A 52 -6.61 -1.44 -0.20
C ALA A 52 -6.84 -1.20 1.31
N CYS A 53 -8.12 -1.13 1.68
CA CYS A 53 -8.57 -0.67 3.00
C CYS A 53 -8.20 -1.61 4.17
N GLY A 54 -7.69 -2.79 3.88
CA GLY A 54 -7.21 -3.75 4.87
C GLY A 54 -8.23 -4.03 5.98
N THR A 55 -7.81 -3.83 7.22
CA THR A 55 -8.66 -3.98 8.43
C THR A 55 -9.56 -2.77 8.72
N GLY A 56 -9.59 -1.79 7.81
CA GLY A 56 -10.46 -0.62 7.88
C GLY A 56 -9.97 0.48 8.83
N LEU A 57 -8.66 0.64 9.03
CA LEU A 57 -8.13 1.67 9.94
C LEU A 57 -8.57 3.07 9.52
N GLU A 58 -8.41 3.42 8.25
CA GLU A 58 -8.85 4.70 7.67
C GLU A 58 -10.38 4.84 7.75
N ILE A 59 -11.11 3.78 7.37
CA ILE A 59 -12.58 3.76 7.34
C ILE A 59 -13.16 4.22 8.67
N PHE A 60 -12.68 3.64 9.79
CA PHE A 60 -13.25 3.92 11.10
C PHE A 60 -12.80 5.24 11.73
N ILE A 61 -11.78 5.88 11.18
CA ILE A 61 -11.45 7.27 11.51
C ILE A 61 -12.39 8.23 10.77
N VAL A 62 -12.61 7.99 9.47
CA VAL A 62 -13.45 8.90 8.66
C VAL A 62 -14.94 8.78 8.96
N THR A 63 -15.44 7.64 9.51
CA THR A 63 -16.87 7.53 9.88
C THR A 63 -17.31 8.61 10.85
N GLU A 64 -16.45 8.99 11.80
CA GLU A 64 -16.73 10.03 12.78
C GLU A 64 -16.75 11.44 12.14
N GLN A 65 -15.97 11.61 11.07
CA GLN A 65 -15.82 12.90 10.38
C GLN A 65 -16.96 13.14 9.38
N VAL A 66 -17.33 12.13 8.58
CA VAL A 66 -18.38 12.28 7.56
C VAL A 66 -19.79 12.26 8.14
N GLY A 67 -20.01 11.64 9.33
CA GLY A 67 -21.32 11.57 10.00
C GLY A 67 -22.36 10.76 9.22
N GLU A 68 -23.64 10.89 9.62
CA GLU A 68 -24.76 10.10 9.09
C GLU A 68 -25.01 10.28 7.58
N GLU A 69 -24.78 11.49 7.07
CA GLU A 69 -24.98 11.80 5.63
C GLU A 69 -23.83 11.29 4.76
N GLY A 70 -22.71 10.85 5.37
CA GLY A 70 -21.56 10.35 4.66
C GLY A 70 -21.70 8.92 4.17
N GLU A 71 -20.95 8.61 3.11
CA GLU A 71 -20.84 7.24 2.59
C GLU A 71 -19.37 6.85 2.44
N ILE A 72 -19.02 5.66 2.93
CA ILE A 72 -17.66 5.12 2.84
C ILE A 72 -17.72 3.78 2.13
N VAL A 73 -16.91 3.65 1.09
CA VAL A 73 -16.72 2.39 0.37
C VAL A 73 -15.28 1.95 0.56
N GLY A 74 -15.09 0.79 1.16
CA GLY A 74 -13.77 0.14 1.29
C GLY A 74 -13.63 -1.01 0.31
N VAL A 75 -12.48 -1.06 -0.38
CA VAL A 75 -12.13 -2.15 -1.31
C VAL A 75 -10.78 -2.73 -0.92
N ASP A 76 -10.71 -4.04 -0.79
CA ASP A 76 -9.46 -4.77 -0.54
C ASP A 76 -9.50 -6.14 -1.22
N ILE A 77 -8.35 -6.64 -1.68
CA ILE A 77 -8.26 -7.95 -2.32
C ILE A 77 -8.21 -9.10 -1.31
N THR A 78 -7.96 -8.81 -0.04
CA THR A 78 -7.66 -9.81 1.01
C THR A 78 -8.87 -10.07 1.90
N ASP A 79 -9.55 -11.20 1.72
CA ASP A 79 -10.72 -11.56 2.54
C ASP A 79 -10.44 -11.59 4.05
N ALA A 80 -9.27 -12.09 4.46
CA ALA A 80 -8.89 -12.15 5.87
C ALA A 80 -8.80 -10.76 6.50
N MET A 81 -8.33 -9.75 5.75
CA MET A 81 -8.31 -8.36 6.18
C MET A 81 -9.71 -7.77 6.27
N LEU A 82 -10.53 -7.98 5.23
CA LEU A 82 -11.91 -7.53 5.20
C LEU A 82 -12.79 -8.16 6.28
N ALA A 83 -12.53 -9.41 6.65
CA ALA A 83 -13.23 -10.05 7.77
C ALA A 83 -13.03 -9.27 9.09
N LYS A 84 -11.81 -8.75 9.33
CA LYS A 84 -11.54 -7.88 10.48
C LYS A 84 -12.26 -6.54 10.37
N ALA A 85 -12.29 -5.95 9.17
CA ALA A 85 -13.02 -4.71 8.94
C ALA A 85 -14.53 -4.88 9.15
N ARG A 86 -15.13 -5.98 8.66
CA ARG A 86 -16.54 -6.31 8.87
C ARG A 86 -16.86 -6.51 10.36
N GLN A 87 -16.02 -7.28 11.08
CA GLN A 87 -16.17 -7.45 12.52
C GLN A 87 -16.14 -6.12 13.27
N LYS A 88 -15.19 -5.24 12.92
CA LYS A 88 -15.07 -3.92 13.55
C LYS A 88 -16.28 -3.03 13.22
N LYS A 89 -16.80 -3.06 11.99
CA LYS A 89 -18.02 -2.36 11.59
C LYS A 89 -19.22 -2.78 12.45
N GLU A 90 -19.41 -4.08 12.68
CA GLU A 90 -20.50 -4.59 13.52
C GLU A 90 -20.37 -4.15 14.99
N GLN A 91 -19.14 -4.08 15.51
CA GLN A 91 -18.87 -3.65 16.89
C GLN A 91 -19.10 -2.15 17.09
N LEU A 92 -18.61 -1.33 16.18
CA LEU A 92 -18.67 0.13 16.31
C LEU A 92 -20.02 0.71 15.87
N LYS A 93 -20.75 -0.01 14.98
CA LYS A 93 -22.03 0.44 14.40
C LYS A 93 -21.97 1.91 13.97
N PRO A 94 -21.06 2.27 13.06
CA PRO A 94 -20.86 3.66 12.65
C PRO A 94 -22.13 4.26 12.06
N ASP A 95 -22.38 5.52 12.34
CA ASP A 95 -23.54 6.25 11.81
C ASP A 95 -23.45 6.40 10.28
N ALA A 96 -22.25 6.63 9.76
CA ALA A 96 -22.02 6.70 8.33
C ALA A 96 -22.26 5.35 7.63
N LYS A 97 -22.78 5.42 6.40
CA LYS A 97 -23.01 4.25 5.55
C LYS A 97 -21.68 3.64 5.07
N VAL A 98 -21.29 2.50 5.63
CA VAL A 98 -20.07 1.77 5.27
C VAL A 98 -20.38 0.54 4.43
N ARG A 99 -19.78 0.43 3.24
CA ARG A 99 -19.81 -0.76 2.36
C ARG A 99 -18.39 -1.30 2.15
N LEU A 100 -18.22 -2.63 2.16
CA LEU A 100 -16.92 -3.30 2.05
C LEU A 100 -16.96 -4.36 0.95
N PHE A 101 -16.06 -4.26 -0.02
CA PHE A 101 -15.99 -5.17 -1.17
C PHE A 101 -14.65 -5.86 -1.27
N ASN A 102 -14.68 -7.17 -1.57
CA ASN A 102 -13.48 -7.90 -1.93
C ASN A 102 -13.24 -7.77 -3.42
N HIS A 103 -12.22 -6.99 -3.79
CA HIS A 103 -11.88 -6.77 -5.19
C HIS A 103 -10.43 -6.27 -5.35
N ASP A 104 -9.88 -6.45 -6.54
CA ASP A 104 -8.58 -5.90 -6.95
C ASP A 104 -8.74 -4.41 -7.26
N VAL A 105 -8.11 -3.55 -6.46
CA VAL A 105 -8.19 -2.09 -6.60
C VAL A 105 -7.57 -1.57 -7.91
N THR A 106 -6.77 -2.39 -8.60
CA THR A 106 -6.22 -2.06 -9.94
C THR A 106 -7.20 -2.31 -11.07
N LYS A 107 -8.40 -2.85 -10.76
CA LYS A 107 -9.47 -3.24 -11.72
C LYS A 107 -10.84 -2.78 -11.25
N LEU A 108 -10.93 -1.60 -10.65
CA LEU A 108 -12.18 -1.09 -10.06
C LEU A 108 -13.34 -1.00 -11.06
N GLU A 109 -13.04 -0.79 -12.34
CA GLU A 109 -14.03 -0.75 -13.42
C GLU A 109 -14.76 -2.08 -13.63
N THR A 110 -14.21 -3.18 -13.09
CA THR A 110 -14.86 -4.51 -13.14
C THR A 110 -15.67 -4.84 -11.88
N LEU A 111 -15.73 -3.93 -10.92
CA LEU A 111 -16.57 -4.05 -9.71
C LEU A 111 -17.95 -3.44 -9.99
N PRO A 112 -19.03 -4.25 -10.17
CA PRO A 112 -20.33 -3.75 -10.58
C PRO A 112 -20.94 -2.73 -9.62
N GLU A 113 -20.64 -2.86 -8.31
CA GLU A 113 -21.14 -2.00 -7.26
C GLU A 113 -20.57 -0.57 -7.32
N LEU A 114 -19.49 -0.37 -8.08
CA LEU A 114 -18.89 0.94 -8.34
C LEU A 114 -19.30 1.54 -9.69
N ASN A 115 -20.07 0.82 -10.51
CA ASN A 115 -20.49 1.32 -11.81
C ASN A 115 -21.29 2.64 -11.68
N GLY A 116 -20.79 3.70 -12.33
CA GLY A 116 -21.36 5.05 -12.27
C GLY A 116 -21.22 5.75 -10.92
N GLN A 117 -20.46 5.19 -9.97
CA GLN A 117 -20.19 5.83 -8.68
C GLN A 117 -19.02 6.80 -8.81
N ILE A 118 -19.13 7.97 -8.18
CA ILE A 118 -18.05 8.95 -8.04
C ILE A 118 -17.99 9.44 -6.59
N PHE A 119 -16.79 9.78 -6.14
CA PHE A 119 -16.45 10.08 -4.76
C PHE A 119 -15.82 11.46 -4.62
N ASP A 120 -16.02 12.08 -3.46
CA ASP A 120 -15.38 13.35 -3.09
C ASP A 120 -13.90 13.12 -2.78
N VAL A 121 -13.59 11.99 -2.15
CA VAL A 121 -12.23 11.64 -1.74
C VAL A 121 -11.93 10.18 -2.07
N ILE A 122 -10.74 9.95 -2.59
CA ILE A 122 -10.13 8.62 -2.71
C ILE A 122 -8.93 8.56 -1.78
N LEU A 123 -8.88 7.54 -0.93
CA LEU A 123 -7.76 7.27 0.00
C LEU A 123 -7.06 5.97 -0.38
N CYS A 124 -5.72 5.99 -0.43
CA CYS A 124 -4.91 4.80 -0.59
C CYS A 124 -3.65 4.92 0.28
N SER A 125 -3.60 4.15 1.35
CA SER A 125 -2.56 4.22 2.37
C SER A 125 -1.79 2.90 2.50
N ASN A 126 -0.47 2.97 2.66
CA ASN A 126 0.44 1.84 2.89
C ASN A 126 0.37 0.70 1.85
N SER A 127 -0.03 0.98 0.60
CA SER A 127 -0.25 -0.08 -0.39
C SER A 127 0.25 0.26 -1.80
N PHE A 128 0.42 1.53 -2.13
CA PHE A 128 0.68 1.95 -3.51
C PHE A 128 1.96 1.32 -4.12
N VAL A 129 2.98 1.10 -3.31
CA VAL A 129 4.22 0.43 -3.74
C VAL A 129 4.05 -1.06 -4.06
N LEU A 130 2.85 -1.62 -3.86
CA LEU A 130 2.53 -3.00 -4.21
C LEU A 130 2.00 -3.16 -5.65
N PHE A 131 1.78 -2.07 -6.38
CA PHE A 131 1.21 -2.14 -7.73
C PHE A 131 2.29 -2.20 -8.81
N ASP A 132 2.11 -3.10 -9.80
CA ASP A 132 3.06 -3.29 -10.90
C ASP A 132 3.16 -2.05 -11.80
N ASN A 133 2.04 -1.39 -12.07
CA ASN A 133 1.98 -0.22 -12.93
C ASN A 133 1.30 0.96 -12.21
N PRO A 134 2.08 1.79 -11.49
CA PRO A 134 1.53 2.89 -10.70
C PRO A 134 0.79 3.94 -11.54
N GLU A 135 1.24 4.21 -12.77
CA GLU A 135 0.62 5.22 -13.62
C GLU A 135 -0.77 4.77 -14.11
N SER A 136 -0.89 3.54 -14.62
CA SER A 136 -2.19 3.03 -15.08
C SER A 136 -3.22 2.96 -13.94
N VAL A 137 -2.76 2.67 -12.73
CA VAL A 137 -3.61 2.58 -11.55
C VAL A 137 -4.22 3.95 -11.21
N VAL A 138 -3.42 5.01 -11.12
CA VAL A 138 -3.96 6.34 -10.80
C VAL A 138 -4.81 6.92 -11.94
N VAL A 139 -4.51 6.59 -13.19
CA VAL A 139 -5.35 6.94 -14.33
C VAL A 139 -6.74 6.30 -14.20
N SER A 140 -6.81 5.01 -13.87
CA SER A 140 -8.08 4.31 -13.65
C SER A 140 -8.87 4.91 -12.48
N TRP A 141 -8.22 5.17 -11.35
CA TRP A 141 -8.88 5.72 -10.16
C TRP A 141 -9.50 7.11 -10.38
N ARG A 142 -8.93 7.91 -11.29
CA ARG A 142 -9.47 9.23 -11.62
C ARG A 142 -10.91 9.18 -12.12
N ASN A 143 -11.33 8.08 -12.75
CA ASN A 143 -12.70 7.91 -13.24
C ASN A 143 -13.74 7.80 -12.10
N PHE A 144 -13.30 7.51 -10.88
CA PHE A 144 -14.14 7.43 -9.69
C PHE A 144 -14.11 8.69 -8.85
N LEU A 145 -13.37 9.73 -9.27
CA LEU A 145 -13.26 10.98 -8.54
C LEU A 145 -14.20 12.03 -9.15
N LYS A 146 -14.94 12.75 -8.29
CA LYS A 146 -15.73 13.90 -8.72
C LYS A 146 -14.83 15.00 -9.32
N PRO A 147 -15.35 15.89 -10.16
CA PRO A 147 -14.68 17.16 -10.43
C PRO A 147 -14.34 17.85 -9.11
N VAL A 148 -13.14 18.38 -8.96
CA VAL A 148 -12.58 18.97 -7.73
C VAL A 148 -12.49 17.99 -6.52
N GLY A 149 -12.68 16.71 -6.73
CA GLY A 149 -12.44 15.69 -5.71
C GLY A 149 -10.94 15.49 -5.43
N ARG A 150 -10.61 14.90 -4.26
CA ARG A 150 -9.24 14.76 -3.75
C ARG A 150 -8.77 13.31 -3.77
N LEU A 151 -7.54 13.08 -4.19
CA LEU A 151 -6.82 11.80 -4.00
C LEU A 151 -5.74 12.01 -2.94
N LEU A 152 -5.82 11.27 -1.84
CA LEU A 152 -4.75 11.16 -0.86
C LEU A 152 -4.10 9.80 -0.96
N ILE A 153 -2.79 9.82 -1.10
CA ILE A 153 -2.01 8.61 -1.32
C ILE A 153 -0.62 8.78 -0.73
N ASP A 154 -0.08 7.73 -0.20
CA ASP A 154 1.30 7.71 0.27
C ASP A 154 2.18 6.77 -0.54
N ILE A 155 3.46 7.06 -0.52
CA ILE A 155 4.51 6.18 -1.01
C ILE A 155 5.63 6.09 0.02
N THR A 156 6.35 4.99 0.00
CA THR A 156 7.55 4.86 0.82
C THR A 156 8.66 5.76 0.28
N HIS A 157 9.24 6.61 1.13
CA HIS A 157 10.40 7.45 0.77
C HIS A 157 11.55 6.59 0.20
N GLU A 158 12.33 7.14 -0.72
CA GLU A 158 13.42 6.42 -1.41
C GLU A 158 14.48 5.86 -0.46
N ASP A 159 14.72 6.51 0.67
CA ASP A 159 15.68 6.06 1.68
C ASP A 159 15.07 5.17 2.77
N ASN A 160 13.75 5.08 2.86
CA ASN A 160 13.11 4.24 3.85
C ASN A 160 13.17 2.77 3.42
N LEU A 161 13.41 1.86 4.39
CA LEU A 161 13.55 0.43 4.14
C LEU A 161 14.58 0.11 3.04
N LYS A 162 15.70 0.82 3.04
CA LYS A 162 16.74 0.78 1.99
C LYS A 162 17.22 -0.64 1.68
N VAL A 163 17.47 -1.45 2.69
CA VAL A 163 17.90 -2.86 2.52
C VAL A 163 16.89 -3.66 1.67
N GLY A 164 15.60 -3.43 1.88
CA GLY A 164 14.54 -4.04 1.07
C GLY A 164 14.56 -3.56 -0.39
N LEU A 165 14.82 -2.27 -0.61
CA LEU A 165 14.94 -1.71 -1.95
C LEU A 165 16.14 -2.28 -2.72
N LEU A 166 17.29 -2.44 -2.04
CA LEU A 166 18.47 -3.05 -2.66
C LEU A 166 18.21 -4.50 -3.07
N LEU A 167 17.52 -5.26 -2.22
CA LEU A 167 17.12 -6.62 -2.56
C LEU A 167 16.09 -6.66 -3.72
N GLU A 168 15.14 -5.71 -3.77
CA GLU A 168 14.21 -5.56 -4.89
C GLU A 168 14.95 -5.32 -6.21
N ARG A 169 15.98 -4.45 -6.22
CA ARG A 169 16.82 -4.19 -7.39
C ARG A 169 17.55 -5.45 -7.84
N ALA A 170 18.16 -6.19 -6.89
CA ALA A 170 18.82 -7.46 -7.19
C ALA A 170 17.83 -8.49 -7.78
N ALA A 171 16.63 -8.61 -7.21
CA ALA A 171 15.57 -9.48 -7.72
C ALA A 171 15.17 -9.13 -9.16
N LYS A 172 14.94 -7.85 -9.45
CA LYS A 172 14.59 -7.39 -10.81
C LYS A 172 15.67 -7.68 -11.85
N ARG A 173 16.96 -7.56 -11.48
CA ARG A 173 18.10 -7.94 -12.35
C ARG A 173 18.12 -9.43 -12.69
N LEU A 174 17.54 -10.27 -11.83
CA LEU A 174 17.41 -11.72 -12.04
C LEU A 174 16.07 -12.14 -12.66
N GLY A 175 15.16 -11.18 -12.93
CA GLY A 175 13.80 -11.47 -13.39
C GLY A 175 12.91 -12.14 -12.33
N LEU A 176 13.28 -12.05 -11.06
CA LEU A 176 12.55 -12.64 -9.93
C LEU A 176 11.50 -11.68 -9.37
N LYS A 177 10.39 -12.24 -8.91
CA LYS A 177 9.33 -11.47 -8.23
C LYS A 177 9.81 -10.94 -6.88
N PHE A 178 9.37 -9.74 -6.56
CA PHE A 178 9.58 -9.11 -5.28
C PHE A 178 8.24 -8.55 -4.74
N PRO A 179 8.00 -8.57 -3.42
CA PRO A 179 6.71 -8.16 -2.84
C PRO A 179 6.30 -6.71 -3.08
N SER A 180 7.25 -5.82 -3.36
CA SER A 180 6.99 -4.42 -3.67
C SER A 180 7.55 -4.02 -5.03
N ASN A 181 7.12 -2.86 -5.51
CA ASN A 181 7.59 -2.23 -6.74
C ASN A 181 7.98 -0.77 -6.43
N ARG A 182 9.20 -0.56 -5.95
CA ARG A 182 9.71 0.73 -5.48
C ARG A 182 10.82 1.31 -6.35
N THR A 183 11.37 0.54 -7.28
CA THR A 183 12.54 0.97 -8.07
C THR A 183 12.30 2.18 -8.96
N TRP A 184 11.05 2.57 -9.17
CA TRP A 184 10.66 3.78 -9.89
C TRP A 184 10.74 5.04 -9.00
N ILE A 185 10.78 4.89 -7.66
CA ILE A 185 10.89 6.00 -6.70
C ILE A 185 12.37 6.38 -6.59
N LYS A 186 12.72 7.57 -7.03
CA LYS A 186 14.09 8.10 -7.01
C LYS A 186 14.23 9.30 -6.10
N ASP A 187 13.16 10.06 -5.98
CA ASP A 187 13.05 11.29 -5.21
C ASP A 187 11.56 11.62 -4.95
N GLU A 188 11.30 12.66 -4.21
CA GLU A 188 9.97 13.18 -3.91
C GLU A 188 9.14 13.54 -5.15
N ASN A 189 9.79 13.86 -6.27
CA ASN A 189 9.12 14.26 -7.51
C ASN A 189 8.69 13.06 -8.38
N SER A 190 9.25 11.89 -8.14
CA SER A 190 8.96 10.69 -8.95
C SER A 190 7.47 10.38 -9.00
N PHE A 191 6.78 10.46 -7.88
CA PHE A 191 5.34 10.22 -7.82
C PHE A 191 4.52 11.42 -8.32
N LYS A 192 4.96 12.65 -8.01
CA LYS A 192 4.33 13.87 -8.53
C LYS A 192 4.23 13.83 -10.06
N GLN A 193 5.30 13.48 -10.76
CA GLN A 193 5.30 13.36 -12.21
C GLN A 193 4.30 12.33 -12.74
N ILE A 194 4.14 11.19 -12.06
CA ILE A 194 3.13 10.18 -12.41
C ILE A 194 1.73 10.76 -12.27
N LEU A 195 1.43 11.43 -11.17
CA LEU A 195 0.12 12.05 -10.93
C LEU A 195 -0.20 13.16 -11.94
N GLU A 196 0.75 14.02 -12.25
CA GLU A 196 0.58 15.10 -13.22
C GLU A 196 0.33 14.55 -14.64
N ARG A 197 1.05 13.50 -15.07
CA ARG A 197 0.79 12.82 -16.35
C ARG A 197 -0.59 12.15 -16.38
N ALA A 198 -1.06 11.64 -15.26
CA ALA A 198 -2.40 11.09 -15.11
C ALA A 198 -3.51 12.16 -15.04
N GLY A 199 -3.15 13.45 -15.10
CA GLY A 199 -4.08 14.58 -15.14
C GLY A 199 -4.56 15.04 -13.75
N TYR A 200 -3.82 14.73 -12.69
CA TYR A 200 -4.04 15.31 -11.36
C TYR A 200 -3.25 16.61 -11.22
N GLN A 201 -3.79 17.52 -10.42
CA GLN A 201 -3.03 18.66 -9.91
C GLN A 201 -2.52 18.29 -8.51
N VAL A 202 -1.21 18.29 -8.32
CA VAL A 202 -0.60 17.99 -7.02
C VAL A 202 -0.58 19.26 -6.19
N GLU A 203 -1.41 19.30 -5.16
CA GLU A 203 -1.56 20.48 -4.30
C GLU A 203 -0.56 20.46 -3.14
N LYS A 204 -0.26 19.27 -2.60
CA LYS A 204 0.59 19.12 -1.42
C LYS A 204 1.41 17.85 -1.47
N ILE A 205 2.67 17.96 -1.09
CA ILE A 205 3.56 16.85 -0.75
C ILE A 205 4.00 17.06 0.69
N GLU A 206 3.89 16.03 1.52
CA GLU A 206 4.27 16.09 2.92
C GLU A 206 5.07 14.86 3.31
N LEU A 207 6.22 15.07 3.94
CA LEU A 207 7.04 14.00 4.48
C LEU A 207 6.58 13.64 5.89
N MET A 208 6.13 12.40 6.06
CA MET A 208 5.83 11.84 7.39
C MET A 208 7.05 11.06 7.90
N ASP A 209 7.83 11.66 8.76
CA ASP A 209 9.01 11.06 9.39
C ASP A 209 8.70 10.31 10.68
N ARG A 210 9.70 9.58 11.20
CA ARG A 210 9.69 8.96 12.54
C ARG A 210 8.44 8.14 12.86
N LEU A 211 7.95 7.39 11.87
CA LEU A 211 6.71 6.60 12.00
C LEU A 211 6.78 5.50 13.07
N THR A 212 7.97 4.97 13.33
CA THR A 212 8.18 3.91 14.32
C THR A 212 8.72 4.43 15.66
N GLY A 213 8.91 5.74 15.80
CA GLY A 213 9.57 6.35 16.95
C GLY A 213 11.09 6.11 17.01
N GLN A 214 11.64 5.38 16.06
CA GLN A 214 13.07 5.16 15.91
C GLN A 214 13.67 6.21 14.99
N GLY A 215 14.93 6.60 15.25
CA GLY A 215 15.70 7.46 14.36
C GLY A 215 16.21 6.72 13.13
N ASP A 216 17.02 7.41 12.33
CA ASP A 216 17.66 6.85 11.16
C ASP A 216 18.58 5.68 11.56
N THR A 217 18.55 4.63 10.75
CA THR A 217 19.41 3.46 10.92
C THR A 217 20.43 3.43 9.78
N TYR A 218 21.69 3.40 10.13
CA TYR A 218 22.80 3.30 9.19
C TYR A 218 23.42 1.91 9.26
N TYR A 219 23.76 1.36 8.11
CA TYR A 219 24.45 0.07 8.00
C TYR A 219 25.82 0.30 7.37
N SER A 220 26.85 -0.31 7.96
CA SER A 220 28.21 -0.29 7.43
C SER A 220 28.42 -1.47 6.46
N ALA A 221 29.46 -1.36 5.62
CA ALA A 221 29.74 -2.37 4.59
C ALA A 221 30.04 -3.77 5.16
N ASP A 222 30.53 -3.86 6.37
CA ASP A 222 30.79 -5.13 7.08
C ASP A 222 29.48 -5.84 7.52
N GLN A 223 28.35 -5.14 7.54
CA GLN A 223 27.03 -5.71 7.89
C GLN A 223 26.27 -6.27 6.68
N ILE A 224 26.79 -6.17 5.47
CA ILE A 224 26.13 -6.61 4.24
C ILE A 224 25.58 -8.04 4.37
N GLU A 225 26.38 -8.97 4.84
CA GLU A 225 26.00 -10.38 4.93
C GLU A 225 24.87 -10.60 5.95
N GLU A 226 24.97 -9.96 7.10
CA GLU A 226 23.92 -10.00 8.13
C GLU A 226 22.61 -9.47 7.58
N GLN A 227 22.64 -8.35 6.86
CA GLN A 227 21.44 -7.76 6.27
C GLN A 227 20.84 -8.65 5.17
N PHE A 228 21.68 -9.27 4.33
CA PHE A 228 21.23 -10.22 3.32
C PHE A 228 20.51 -11.41 3.95
N GLU A 229 21.13 -12.07 4.95
CA GLU A 229 20.52 -13.21 5.64
C GLU A 229 19.22 -12.84 6.34
N ARG A 230 19.20 -11.69 7.01
CA ARG A 230 18.01 -11.20 7.71
C ARG A 230 16.83 -10.99 6.76
N ILE A 231 17.06 -10.37 5.59
CA ILE A 231 15.96 -10.01 4.69
C ILE A 231 15.50 -11.20 3.84
N THR A 232 16.42 -12.08 3.42
CA THR A 232 16.07 -13.29 2.65
C THR A 232 15.50 -14.40 3.52
N GLY A 233 15.71 -14.36 4.82
CA GLY A 233 15.11 -15.29 5.79
C GLY A 233 13.63 -15.08 6.06
N THR A 234 12.98 -14.12 5.41
CA THR A 234 11.56 -13.83 5.60
C THR A 234 10.67 -14.63 4.64
N PRO A 235 9.43 -14.99 5.02
CA PRO A 235 8.49 -15.64 4.10
C PRO A 235 8.15 -14.82 2.85
N LEU A 236 8.44 -13.51 2.86
CA LEU A 236 8.14 -12.59 1.75
C LEU A 236 9.14 -12.73 0.60
N THR A 237 10.36 -13.13 0.91
CA THR A 237 11.50 -13.11 -0.01
C THR A 237 12.16 -14.49 -0.15
N VAL A 238 11.46 -15.53 0.28
CA VAL A 238 11.95 -16.91 0.28
C VAL A 238 12.37 -17.41 -1.11
N ASN A 239 11.77 -16.91 -2.17
CA ASN A 239 12.15 -17.23 -3.55
C ASN A 239 13.58 -16.77 -3.88
N LEU A 240 14.05 -15.66 -3.29
CA LEU A 240 15.41 -15.14 -3.45
C LEU A 240 16.46 -15.95 -2.67
N ALA A 241 16.00 -16.72 -1.69
CA ALA A 241 16.84 -17.59 -0.86
C ALA A 241 16.94 -19.02 -1.41
N LYS A 242 16.22 -19.37 -2.49
CA LYS A 242 16.35 -20.68 -3.15
C LYS A 242 17.79 -20.92 -3.57
N GLU A 243 18.26 -22.17 -3.44
CA GLU A 243 19.66 -22.56 -3.72
C GLU A 243 20.14 -22.08 -5.10
N GLU A 244 19.30 -22.22 -6.11
CA GLU A 244 19.61 -21.83 -7.50
C GLU A 244 19.82 -20.33 -7.73
N PHE A 245 19.24 -19.47 -6.87
CA PHE A 245 19.31 -18.01 -7.00
C PHE A 245 20.14 -17.35 -5.92
N ARG A 246 20.31 -17.99 -4.76
CA ARG A 246 20.86 -17.37 -3.56
C ARG A 246 22.21 -16.68 -3.78
N ASP A 247 23.17 -17.37 -4.41
CA ASP A 247 24.52 -16.80 -4.62
C ASP A 247 24.51 -15.64 -5.61
N LYS A 248 23.70 -15.73 -6.68
CA LYS A 248 23.50 -14.63 -7.64
C LYS A 248 22.83 -13.44 -6.99
N THR A 249 21.79 -13.67 -6.20
CA THR A 249 21.08 -12.61 -5.46
C THR A 249 22.02 -11.93 -4.47
N ARG A 250 22.85 -12.69 -3.75
CA ARG A 250 23.84 -12.16 -2.81
C ARG A 250 24.89 -11.30 -3.51
N ALA A 251 25.42 -11.75 -4.65
CA ALA A 251 26.40 -11.00 -5.42
C ALA A 251 25.82 -9.64 -5.87
N LEU A 252 24.61 -9.65 -6.43
CA LEU A 252 23.94 -8.43 -6.85
C LEU A 252 23.55 -7.52 -5.67
N PHE A 253 23.14 -8.09 -4.54
CA PHE A 253 22.84 -7.32 -3.34
C PHE A 253 24.08 -6.58 -2.80
N ARG A 254 25.25 -7.21 -2.86
CA ARG A 254 26.53 -6.57 -2.50
C ARG A 254 26.88 -5.41 -3.44
N GLU A 255 26.60 -5.53 -4.73
CA GLU A 255 26.81 -4.45 -5.70
C GLU A 255 25.91 -3.25 -5.45
N GLU A 256 24.68 -3.47 -4.96
CA GLU A 256 23.69 -2.43 -4.70
C GLU A 256 23.86 -1.76 -3.31
N PHE A 257 24.50 -2.47 -2.36
CA PHE A 257 24.69 -2.00 -0.98
C PHE A 257 25.81 -0.96 -0.87
#